data_f5d670b16313518cc56ba72909340880
#
_entry.id   f5d670b16313518cc56ba72909340880
#
_cell.length_a   1.000
_cell.length_b   1.000
_cell.length_c   1.000
_cell.angle_alpha   90.00
_cell.angle_beta   90.00
_cell.angle_gamma   90.00
#
_symmetry.space_group_name_H-M   'P 1'
#
loop_
_entity.id
_entity.type
_entity.pdbx_description
1 polymer ?
#
loop_
_entity_poly.entity_id
_entity_poly.type
_entity_poly.pdbx_seq_one_letter_code
_entity_poly.pdbx_strand_id
1 'polypeptide(L)' 'MEMLLAILLWLGCITAPNTYYQPQIDSYANQNQEVINGVMASPTQQEFVWSQYGAATENVQVIDPYK' A
#
# COMPACT_ATOMS: atom_id res chain seq x y z
N MET A 1 -6.75 1.96 4.48
CA MET A 1 -5.41 2.50 4.26
C MET A 1 -4.33 1.45 4.38
N GLU A 2 -4.39 0.61 5.40
CA GLU A 2 -3.38 -0.42 5.57
C GLU A 2 -3.32 -1.40 4.40
N MET A 3 -4.46 -1.77 3.84
CA MET A 3 -4.50 -2.65 2.67
C MET A 3 -3.83 -1.99 1.46
N LEU A 4 -4.00 -0.69 1.28
CA LEU A 4 -3.32 0.04 0.22
C LEU A 4 -1.81 -0.04 0.38
N LEU A 5 -1.30 0.14 1.61
CA LEU A 5 0.13 0.03 1.87
C LEU A 5 0.64 -1.38 1.58
N ALA A 6 -0.12 -2.40 1.95
CA ALA A 6 0.25 -3.79 1.67
C ALA A 6 0.33 -4.04 0.16
N ILE A 7 -0.61 -3.52 -0.61
CA ILE A 7 -0.60 -3.65 -2.06
C ILE A 7 0.61 -2.95 -2.66
N LEU A 8 0.93 -1.75 -2.18
CA LEU A 8 2.09 -1.00 -2.69
C LEU A 8 3.42 -1.69 -2.35
N LEU A 9 3.51 -2.33 -1.18
CA LEU A 9 4.65 -3.15 -0.82
C LEU A 9 4.76 -4.36 -1.76
N TRP A 10 3.64 -5.01 -2.03
CA TRP A 10 3.58 -6.17 -2.92
C TRP A 10 4.01 -5.80 -4.34
N LEU A 11 3.61 -4.63 -4.82
CA LEU A 11 3.97 -4.14 -6.16
C LEU A 11 5.42 -3.64 -6.23
N GLY A 12 6.08 -3.45 -5.08
CA GLY A 12 7.43 -2.94 -5.04
C GLY A 12 7.53 -1.43 -5.16
N CYS A 13 6.40 -0.71 -5.05
CA CYS A 13 6.39 0.75 -5.10
C CYS A 13 7.00 1.37 -3.85
N ILE A 14 6.82 0.73 -2.70
CA ILE A 14 7.36 1.18 -1.43
C ILE A 14 8.07 0.03 -0.73
N THR A 15 8.86 0.36 0.28
CA THR A 15 9.60 -0.61 1.08
C THR A 15 9.37 -0.36 2.56
N ALA A 16 9.64 -1.36 3.39
CA ALA A 16 9.55 -1.25 4.84
C ALA A 16 10.84 -1.81 5.47
N PRO A 17 11.36 -1.23 6.58
CA PRO A 17 10.81 -0.05 7.25
C PRO A 17 11.14 1.25 6.50
N ASN A 18 10.18 2.15 6.41
CA ASN A 18 10.42 3.41 5.72
C ASN A 18 9.33 4.43 6.06
N THR A 19 9.58 5.68 5.68
CA THR A 19 8.64 6.77 5.91
C THR A 19 8.35 7.47 4.58
N TYR A 20 7.09 7.71 4.32
CA TYR A 20 6.63 8.38 3.11
C TYR A 20 5.68 9.52 3.46
N TYR A 21 5.60 10.51 2.59
CA TYR A 21 4.57 11.55 2.70
C TYR A 21 3.31 11.10 1.98
N GLN A 22 2.15 11.52 2.48
CA GLN A 22 0.86 11.15 1.90
C GLN A 22 0.79 11.39 0.38
N PRO A 23 1.27 12.54 -0.16
CA PRO A 23 1.26 12.76 -1.61
C PRO A 23 2.05 11.70 -2.39
N GLN A 24 3.12 11.15 -1.82
CA GLN A 24 3.87 10.08 -2.47
C GLN A 24 3.03 8.81 -2.56
N ILE A 25 2.33 8.45 -1.49
CA ILE A 25 1.45 7.29 -1.47
C ILE A 25 0.32 7.48 -2.48
N ASP A 26 -0.29 8.67 -2.50
CA ASP A 26 -1.36 8.98 -3.45
C ASP A 26 -0.89 8.86 -4.90
N SER A 27 0.33 9.30 -5.18
CA SER A 27 0.91 9.22 -6.52
C SER A 27 1.11 7.77 -6.95
N TYR A 28 1.67 6.94 -6.08
CA TYR A 28 1.83 5.51 -6.37
C TYR A 28 0.49 4.82 -6.57
N ALA A 29 -0.51 5.18 -5.76
CA ALA A 29 -1.84 4.62 -5.88
C ALA A 29 -2.48 4.97 -7.22
N ASN A 30 -2.33 6.23 -7.66
CA ASN A 30 -2.85 6.66 -8.95
C ASN A 30 -2.19 5.95 -10.12
N GLN A 31 -0.87 5.76 -10.04
CA GLN A 31 -0.12 5.07 -11.10
C GLN A 31 -0.51 3.61 -11.23
N ASN A 32 -0.99 3.00 -10.14
CA ASN A 32 -1.30 1.58 -10.10
C ASN A 32 -2.78 1.33 -9.82
N GLN A 33 -3.63 2.28 -10.16
CA GLN A 33 -5.05 2.25 -9.84
C GLN A 33 -5.76 1.00 -10.35
N GLU A 34 -5.45 0.57 -11.58
CA GLU A 34 -6.09 -0.61 -12.14
C GLU A 34 -5.77 -1.88 -11.34
N VAL A 35 -4.50 -2.04 -10.97
CA VAL A 35 -4.08 -3.19 -10.17
C VAL A 35 -4.72 -3.14 -8.78
N ILE A 36 -4.70 -1.97 -8.18
CA ILE A 36 -5.28 -1.77 -6.84
C ILE A 36 -6.78 -2.09 -6.86
N ASN A 37 -7.49 -1.58 -7.86
CA ASN A 37 -8.93 -1.85 -7.99
C ASN A 37 -9.19 -3.34 -8.18
N GLY A 38 -8.34 -4.03 -8.94
CA GLY A 38 -8.46 -5.48 -9.13
C GLY A 38 -8.29 -6.26 -7.83
N VAL A 39 -7.31 -5.89 -7.01
CA VAL A 39 -7.10 -6.53 -5.72
C VAL A 39 -8.26 -6.23 -4.78
N MET A 40 -8.71 -4.98 -4.75
CA MET A 40 -9.83 -4.58 -3.88
C MET A 40 -11.15 -5.24 -4.26
N ALA A 41 -11.28 -5.66 -5.51
CA ALA A 41 -12.46 -6.38 -5.97
C ALA A 41 -12.39 -7.90 -5.72
N SER A 42 -11.24 -8.41 -5.26
CA SER A 42 -11.04 -9.85 -5.06
C SER A 42 -10.65 -10.14 -3.61
N PRO A 43 -11.58 -10.68 -2.79
CA PRO A 43 -11.25 -11.06 -1.42
C PRO A 43 -10.09 -12.06 -1.33
N THR A 44 -9.99 -12.97 -2.27
CA THR A 44 -8.89 -13.95 -2.30
C THR A 44 -7.54 -13.28 -2.48
N GLN A 45 -7.45 -12.31 -3.39
CA GLN A 45 -6.21 -11.57 -3.59
C GLN A 45 -5.88 -10.68 -2.41
N GLN A 46 -6.88 -10.08 -1.78
CA GLN A 46 -6.66 -9.29 -0.57
C GLN A 46 -6.05 -10.15 0.53
N GLU A 47 -6.57 -11.33 0.74
CA GLU A 47 -6.02 -12.26 1.73
C GLU A 47 -4.58 -12.64 1.40
N PHE A 48 -4.30 -12.91 0.13
CA PHE A 48 -2.96 -13.27 -0.29
C PHE A 48 -1.96 -12.12 -0.03
N VAL A 49 -2.29 -10.93 -0.46
CA VAL A 49 -1.43 -9.76 -0.28
C VAL A 49 -1.23 -9.48 1.21
N TRP A 50 -2.30 -9.52 1.98
CA TRP A 50 -2.23 -9.25 3.42
C TRP A 50 -1.40 -10.29 4.16
N SER A 51 -1.51 -11.57 3.77
CA SER A 51 -0.71 -12.63 4.39
C SER A 51 0.79 -12.44 4.15
N GLN A 52 1.16 -11.84 3.01
CA GLN A 52 2.56 -11.61 2.66
C GLN A 52 3.11 -10.31 3.23
N TYR A 53 2.32 -9.25 3.24
CA TYR A 53 2.81 -7.90 3.52
C TYR A 53 2.08 -7.17 4.64
N GLY A 54 1.02 -7.76 5.19
CA GLY A 54 0.22 -7.09 6.21
C GLY A 54 1.03 -6.66 7.44
N ALA A 55 1.88 -7.54 7.94
CA ALA A 55 2.72 -7.23 9.10
C ALA A 55 3.72 -6.12 8.79
N ALA A 56 4.22 -6.06 7.56
CA ALA A 56 5.20 -5.04 7.17
C ALA A 56 4.60 -3.64 7.11
N THR A 57 3.26 -3.53 6.95
CA THR A 57 2.61 -2.21 6.94
C THR A 57 2.81 -1.45 8.25
N GLU A 58 3.02 -2.16 9.36
CA GLU A 58 3.27 -1.51 10.65
C GLU A 58 4.60 -0.76 10.67
N ASN A 59 5.52 -1.11 9.78
CA ASN A 59 6.82 -0.49 9.67
C ASN A 59 6.87 0.59 8.59
N VAL A 60 5.75 0.92 7.99
CA VAL A 60 5.63 2.02 7.03
C VAL A 60 4.92 3.17 7.71
N GLN A 61 5.60 4.31 7.82
CA GLN A 61 4.99 5.53 8.35
C GLN A 61 4.56 6.42 7.19
N VAL A 62 3.35 6.94 7.28
CA VAL A 62 2.83 7.89 6.31
C VAL A 62 2.55 9.21 7.02
N ILE A 63 3.19 10.27 6.56
CA ILE A 63 3.09 11.60 7.15
C ILE A 63 2.23 12.46 6.24
N ASP A 64 1.24 13.12 6.84
CA ASP A 64 0.42 14.10 6.12
C ASP A 64 1.06 15.48 6.30
N PRO A 65 1.68 16.06 5.25
CA PRO A 65 2.38 17.33 5.37
C PRO A 65 1.43 18.53 5.55
N TYR A 66 0.13 18.30 5.43
CA TYR A 66 -0.87 19.35 5.55
C TYR A 66 -1.55 19.39 6.92
N LYS A 67 -1.07 18.59 7.86
CA LYS A 67 -1.57 18.58 9.23
C LYS A 67 -0.65 19.27 10.20
#